data_76cf50fcdec45bf121d82eeceafee0cf
#
_entry.id   76cf50fcdec45bf121d82eeceafee0cf
#
_cell.length_a   1.000
_cell.length_b   1.000
_cell.length_c   1.000
_cell.angle_alpha   90.00
_cell.angle_beta   90.00
_cell.angle_gamma   90.00
#
_symmetry.space_group_name_H-M   'P 1'
#
loop_
_entity.id
_entity.type
_entity.pdbx_description
1 polymer ?
#
loop_
_entity_poly.entity_id
_entity_poly.type
_entity_poly.pdbx_seq_one_letter_code
_entity_poly.pdbx_strand_id
1 'polypeptide(L)'
;MNLTKNTFRKQGRFRAKIALLLLITLMLGHAGCFLDETVEPYAGRIVVPRSQEFHWSDGGLPQTFDPAFAAAPPDTDVVRAIFEGLTDYDPRLLTPVPAVASRWESSNGGREWTFYLRDDARWSNGEPVTANDFVKSWRRIVKIGALAPHTDLLANIDGPQKKEEAKIPIAPLAPTQARGPAAAAVSTSGLPSAPGVDRGFGAEAVSDGVLRVRLRRPDMNFPALVAHPVFRPVKLNEEYATAKLIPADLVSNGAFSLAKTGGERVLLERANHYWDKEQVTLDRVEFVGTSDAESALAAYRSGEVDAVTNTAFEPLAIKLLTPYEDFRRTTYSALTYYTFNTSRAPFDDVRVREALALGFDRERVSEDDLGGATEPAKRFLPDVVSDSRKPVVEKSELLEKDYEHAKELLAEAGYPNGEGFPKIRLLINRNEQQRIVAQSIAAMWRSVLNIETEIMVKNWEDYEAAARAGDYDVVRRGMVMQTTDELTNIRALFGDGFPSSYSAIGGAQPGSTNPDTSGAKASPTKQTRLGTLPPVETESQALNDLSAMPIYFASSYALVKPYVKGFDSNVLDAPSLKTVRIENGWKQPEIAGSSWTR
;
A
#
# COMPACT_ATOMS: atom_id res chain seq x y z
N MET A 1 -14.23 -88.38 41.29
CA MET A 1 -14.53 -87.47 40.13
C MET A 1 -14.72 -86.02 40.62
N ASN A 2 -13.76 -85.46 41.39
CA ASN A 2 -13.92 -84.13 41.96
C ASN A 2 -12.63 -83.28 42.04
N LEU A 3 -11.57 -83.65 41.27
CA LEU A 3 -10.29 -82.91 41.29
C LEU A 3 -10.02 -82.08 40.03
N THR A 4 -10.78 -82.26 38.95
CA THR A 4 -10.57 -81.55 37.68
C THR A 4 -11.33 -80.22 37.51
N LYS A 5 -12.34 -79.95 38.32
CA LYS A 5 -13.14 -78.70 38.25
C LYS A 5 -12.50 -77.50 38.95
N ASN A 6 -11.58 -77.67 39.88
CA ASN A 6 -10.95 -76.55 40.61
C ASN A 6 -9.76 -75.90 39.89
N THR A 7 -9.07 -76.65 39.05
CA THR A 7 -7.92 -76.13 38.23
C THR A 7 -8.39 -75.22 37.09
N PHE A 8 -9.47 -75.54 36.41
CA PHE A 8 -10.03 -74.71 35.34
C PHE A 8 -10.58 -73.35 35.82
N ARG A 9 -11.14 -73.37 37.06
CA ARG A 9 -11.68 -72.11 37.64
C ARG A 9 -10.61 -71.16 38.16
N LYS A 10 -9.42 -71.66 38.55
CA LYS A 10 -8.25 -70.82 38.88
C LYS A 10 -7.53 -70.24 37.67
N GLN A 11 -7.40 -71.00 36.56
CA GLN A 11 -6.82 -70.53 35.31
C GLN A 11 -7.69 -69.47 34.63
N GLY A 12 -9.03 -69.58 34.66
CA GLY A 12 -9.93 -68.57 34.13
C GLY A 12 -9.83 -67.24 34.89
N ARG A 13 -9.73 -67.28 36.22
CA ARG A 13 -9.59 -66.09 37.08
C ARG A 13 -8.19 -65.42 36.89
N PHE A 14 -7.13 -66.20 36.62
CA PHE A 14 -5.80 -65.66 36.37
C PHE A 14 -5.71 -65.01 35.01
N ARG A 15 -6.31 -65.59 33.95
CA ARG A 15 -6.42 -65.00 32.62
C ARG A 15 -7.29 -63.73 32.61
N ALA A 16 -8.38 -63.70 33.39
CA ALA A 16 -9.20 -62.50 33.51
C ALA A 16 -8.47 -61.34 34.23
N LYS A 17 -7.62 -61.66 35.23
CA LYS A 17 -6.79 -60.65 35.91
C LYS A 17 -5.67 -60.12 35.02
N ILE A 18 -5.04 -60.97 34.19
CA ILE A 18 -4.04 -60.54 33.22
C ILE A 18 -4.69 -59.69 32.11
N ALA A 19 -5.85 -60.08 31.59
CA ALA A 19 -6.61 -59.30 30.63
C ALA A 19 -7.06 -57.94 31.17
N LEU A 20 -7.50 -57.87 32.46
CA LEU A 20 -7.85 -56.63 33.13
C LEU A 20 -6.62 -55.75 33.36
N LEU A 21 -5.48 -56.32 33.72
CA LEU A 21 -4.23 -55.58 33.92
C LEU A 21 -3.72 -55.01 32.57
N LEU A 22 -3.80 -55.78 31.48
CA LEU A 22 -3.48 -55.35 30.12
C LEU A 22 -4.45 -54.24 29.62
N LEU A 23 -5.73 -54.33 29.96
CA LEU A 23 -6.71 -53.29 29.64
C LEU A 23 -6.44 -51.99 30.40
N ILE A 24 -6.05 -52.09 31.68
CA ILE A 24 -5.69 -50.96 32.53
C ILE A 24 -4.36 -50.31 32.04
N THR A 25 -3.36 -51.10 31.65
CA THR A 25 -2.13 -50.56 31.05
C THR A 25 -2.37 -49.98 29.69
N LEU A 26 -3.28 -50.49 28.88
CA LEU A 26 -3.69 -49.92 27.61
C LEU A 26 -4.46 -48.60 27.82
N MET A 27 -5.36 -48.52 28.79
CA MET A 27 -6.06 -47.29 29.15
C MET A 27 -5.13 -46.22 29.75
N LEU A 28 -4.16 -46.61 30.58
CA LEU A 28 -3.15 -45.68 31.12
C LEU A 28 -2.17 -45.21 30.04
N GLY A 29 -1.88 -46.04 29.00
CA GLY A 29 -1.09 -45.66 27.87
C GLY A 29 -1.80 -44.66 26.94
N HIS A 30 -3.12 -44.60 26.92
CA HIS A 30 -3.91 -43.61 26.16
C HIS A 30 -4.24 -42.36 26.97
N ALA A 31 -4.12 -42.35 28.28
CA ALA A 31 -4.30 -41.16 29.11
C ALA A 31 -3.07 -40.24 29.13
N GLY A 32 -1.94 -40.67 28.55
CA GLY A 32 -0.68 -39.91 28.52
C GLY A 32 -0.45 -39.04 27.27
N CYS A 33 -1.40 -38.95 26.35
CA CYS A 33 -1.28 -38.15 25.13
C CYS A 33 -2.29 -37.00 24.98
N PHE A 34 -2.85 -36.51 26.09
CA PHE A 34 -3.21 -35.09 26.12
C PHE A 34 -1.98 -34.32 26.63
N LEU A 35 -0.95 -34.28 25.79
CA LEU A 35 -0.03 -33.16 25.81
C LEU A 35 -0.92 -31.95 25.52
N ASP A 36 -1.15 -31.16 26.56
CA ASP A 36 -1.60 -29.78 26.38
C ASP A 36 -0.58 -29.17 25.40
N GLU A 37 -0.94 -29.13 24.13
CA GLU A 37 -0.18 -28.43 23.14
C GLU A 37 -0.30 -26.97 23.55
N THR A 38 0.64 -26.51 24.37
CA THR A 38 0.78 -25.08 24.67
C THR A 38 1.01 -24.44 23.34
N VAL A 39 -0.05 -23.88 22.76
CA VAL A 39 0.02 -23.14 21.50
C VAL A 39 1.03 -22.04 21.76
N GLU A 40 2.18 -22.11 21.07
CA GLU A 40 3.18 -21.04 21.13
C GLU A 40 2.49 -19.75 20.69
N PRO A 41 2.53 -18.68 21.51
CA PRO A 41 1.79 -17.45 21.21
C PRO A 41 2.39 -16.68 20.02
N TYR A 42 3.59 -17.04 19.59
CA TYR A 42 4.34 -16.34 18.54
C TYR A 42 4.70 -17.28 17.38
N ALA A 43 4.68 -16.75 16.15
CA ALA A 43 4.91 -17.52 14.93
C ALA A 43 6.35 -18.02 14.74
N GLY A 44 7.30 -17.54 15.54
CA GLY A 44 8.70 -17.93 15.41
C GLY A 44 9.51 -17.80 16.68
N ARG A 45 10.75 -18.29 16.63
CA ARG A 45 11.68 -18.26 17.75
C ARG A 45 11.88 -16.83 18.26
N ILE A 46 11.76 -16.61 19.58
CA ILE A 46 12.01 -15.33 20.23
C ILE A 46 13.39 -15.38 20.90
N VAL A 47 14.31 -14.59 20.36
CA VAL A 47 15.64 -14.35 20.94
C VAL A 47 15.84 -12.86 20.99
N VAL A 48 15.73 -12.27 22.19
CA VAL A 48 15.84 -10.82 22.36
C VAL A 48 17.28 -10.38 22.08
N PRO A 49 17.52 -9.49 21.09
CA PRO A 49 18.85 -8.97 20.81
C PRO A 49 19.41 -8.16 21.97
N ARG A 50 20.74 -8.09 22.08
CA ARG A 50 21.43 -7.23 23.07
C ARG A 50 21.73 -5.84 22.51
N SER A 51 21.82 -5.72 21.18
CA SER A 51 22.09 -4.48 20.44
C SER A 51 20.80 -3.80 20.00
N GLN A 52 20.85 -2.53 19.66
CA GLN A 52 19.78 -1.79 19.00
C GLN A 52 19.91 -1.92 17.48
N GLU A 53 19.92 -3.17 17.01
CA GLU A 53 19.94 -3.54 15.59
C GLU A 53 18.61 -4.14 15.21
N PHE A 54 18.05 -3.70 14.09
CA PHE A 54 16.76 -4.12 13.58
C PHE A 54 16.92 -4.73 12.19
N HIS A 55 16.53 -6.01 12.04
CA HIS A 55 16.62 -6.76 10.80
C HIS A 55 15.24 -6.88 10.18
N TRP A 56 15.08 -6.38 8.97
CA TRP A 56 13.78 -6.23 8.34
C TRP A 56 13.76 -6.86 6.94
N SER A 57 12.84 -7.81 6.71
CA SER A 57 12.47 -8.30 5.38
C SER A 57 11.23 -7.53 4.91
N ASP A 58 11.39 -6.71 3.89
CA ASP A 58 10.39 -5.75 3.41
C ASP A 58 10.00 -6.03 1.95
N GLY A 59 9.52 -7.26 1.67
CA GLY A 59 9.12 -7.66 0.32
C GLY A 59 10.25 -7.71 -0.70
N GLY A 60 11.49 -7.59 -0.26
CA GLY A 60 12.69 -7.60 -1.10
C GLY A 60 13.74 -6.60 -0.64
N LEU A 61 14.72 -6.31 -1.52
CA LEU A 61 15.73 -5.28 -1.27
C LEU A 61 15.38 -3.98 -1.99
N PRO A 62 15.66 -2.81 -1.38
CA PRO A 62 15.55 -1.52 -2.05
C PRO A 62 16.36 -1.47 -3.36
N GLN A 63 15.70 -1.03 -4.43
CA GLN A 63 16.30 -0.91 -5.76
C GLN A 63 16.71 0.53 -6.09
N THR A 64 16.17 1.49 -5.35
CA THR A 64 16.52 2.90 -5.46
C THR A 64 16.55 3.57 -4.09
N PHE A 65 17.45 4.54 -3.94
CA PHE A 65 17.58 5.40 -2.77
C PHE A 65 17.19 6.85 -3.09
N ASP A 66 16.58 7.06 -4.25
CA ASP A 66 16.25 8.38 -4.77
C ASP A 66 14.75 8.67 -4.57
N PRO A 67 14.37 9.70 -3.78
CA PRO A 67 12.98 10.07 -3.56
C PRO A 67 12.14 10.24 -4.83
N ALA A 68 12.77 10.68 -5.94
CA ALA A 68 12.06 10.87 -7.21
C ALA A 68 11.68 9.56 -7.91
N PHE A 69 12.31 8.44 -7.58
CA PHE A 69 12.11 7.15 -8.24
C PHE A 69 11.57 6.05 -7.30
N ALA A 70 11.46 6.33 -6.02
CA ALA A 70 10.88 5.41 -5.05
C ALA A 70 9.36 5.33 -5.25
N ALA A 71 8.87 4.19 -5.76
CA ALA A 71 7.47 4.01 -6.11
C ALA A 71 6.63 3.35 -5.01
N ALA A 72 7.23 2.41 -4.26
CA ALA A 72 6.58 1.58 -3.26
C ALA A 72 7.63 1.02 -2.28
N PRO A 73 7.24 0.36 -1.17
CA PRO A 73 8.17 -0.43 -0.36
C PRO A 73 8.88 -1.51 -1.19
N PRO A 74 10.13 -1.82 -0.89
CA PRO A 74 11.00 -1.27 0.18
C PRO A 74 11.68 0.06 -0.17
N ASP A 75 11.55 0.56 -1.42
CA ASP A 75 12.22 1.79 -1.87
C ASP A 75 11.76 3.02 -1.08
N THR A 76 10.44 3.16 -0.86
CA THR A 76 9.88 4.28 -0.08
C THR A 76 10.31 4.23 1.39
N ASP A 77 10.48 3.03 1.95
CA ASP A 77 10.85 2.88 3.36
C ASP A 77 12.32 3.19 3.61
N VAL A 78 13.21 2.75 2.73
CA VAL A 78 14.62 3.17 2.83
C VAL A 78 14.75 4.68 2.61
N VAL A 79 13.99 5.27 1.68
CA VAL A 79 13.99 6.73 1.46
C VAL A 79 13.49 7.47 2.70
N ARG A 80 12.44 6.96 3.38
CA ARG A 80 11.96 7.54 4.66
C ARG A 80 13.01 7.47 5.75
N ALA A 81 13.83 6.44 5.77
CA ALA A 81 14.87 6.29 6.76
C ALA A 81 16.04 7.27 6.55
N ILE A 82 16.50 7.44 5.30
CA ILE A 82 17.72 8.19 4.98
C ILE A 82 17.49 9.65 4.60
N PHE A 83 16.26 10.04 4.26
CA PHE A 83 15.90 11.44 4.01
C PHE A 83 14.75 11.88 4.92
N GLU A 84 14.69 13.17 5.21
CA GLU A 84 13.61 13.80 5.95
C GLU A 84 13.01 14.96 5.15
N GLY A 85 11.68 15.06 5.13
CA GLY A 85 10.92 16.09 4.43
C GLY A 85 10.74 17.38 5.23
N LEU A 86 9.90 18.31 4.71
CA LEU A 86 9.45 19.48 5.47
C LEU A 86 8.68 19.05 6.72
N THR A 87 7.76 18.14 6.52
CA THR A 87 6.96 17.46 7.54
C THR A 87 7.18 15.97 7.44
N ASP A 88 6.79 15.24 8.47
CA ASP A 88 6.68 13.79 8.46
C ASP A 88 5.29 13.39 8.98
N TYR A 89 4.92 12.12 8.92
CA TYR A 89 3.70 11.62 9.54
C TYR A 89 3.93 11.20 10.99
N ASP A 90 2.97 11.52 11.87
CA ASP A 90 2.80 10.73 13.07
C ASP A 90 2.57 9.26 12.65
N PRO A 91 3.34 8.28 13.16
CA PRO A 91 3.28 6.91 12.65
C PRO A 91 1.95 6.19 12.88
N ARG A 92 1.11 6.69 13.79
CA ARG A 92 -0.20 6.10 14.11
C ARG A 92 -1.35 6.90 13.54
N LEU A 93 -1.31 8.23 13.75
CA LEU A 93 -2.40 9.12 13.40
C LEU A 93 -2.30 9.62 11.96
N LEU A 94 -1.13 9.47 11.32
CA LEU A 94 -0.83 9.98 9.98
C LEU A 94 -1.09 11.49 9.82
N THR A 95 -1.17 12.21 10.94
CA THR A 95 -1.20 13.67 10.94
C THR A 95 0.19 14.22 10.68
N PRO A 96 0.31 15.37 9.99
CA PRO A 96 1.61 15.97 9.73
C PRO A 96 2.25 16.47 11.03
N VAL A 97 3.50 16.08 11.25
CA VAL A 97 4.33 16.54 12.37
C VAL A 97 5.54 17.32 11.88
N PRO A 98 6.10 18.24 12.68
CA PRO A 98 7.33 18.95 12.34
C PRO A 98 8.49 17.99 12.05
N ALA A 99 9.22 18.28 10.96
CA ALA A 99 10.42 17.56 10.57
C ALA A 99 11.54 18.58 10.26
N VAL A 100 12.06 18.68 9.03
CA VAL A 100 13.00 19.77 8.68
C VAL A 100 12.37 21.15 8.88
N ALA A 101 11.04 21.30 8.63
CA ALA A 101 10.31 22.49 9.05
C ALA A 101 9.89 22.37 10.52
N SER A 102 10.27 23.34 11.34
CA SER A 102 9.88 23.42 12.75
C SER A 102 8.41 23.86 12.91
N ARG A 103 7.89 24.63 11.95
CA ARG A 103 6.51 25.11 11.88
C ARG A 103 6.14 25.54 10.47
N TRP A 104 4.84 25.73 10.23
CA TRP A 104 4.31 26.22 8.98
C TRP A 104 3.04 27.06 9.20
N GLU A 105 2.72 27.90 8.23
CA GLU A 105 1.56 28.77 8.24
C GLU A 105 0.90 28.78 6.87
N SER A 106 -0.43 28.88 6.85
CA SER A 106 -1.19 29.06 5.61
C SER A 106 -1.74 30.47 5.48
N SER A 107 -1.87 30.93 4.25
CA SER A 107 -2.55 32.17 3.89
C SER A 107 -3.41 31.97 2.64
N ASN A 108 -4.16 32.99 2.24
CA ASN A 108 -5.05 32.95 1.07
C ASN A 108 -6.01 31.73 1.07
N GLY A 109 -6.52 31.34 2.26
CA GLY A 109 -7.44 30.23 2.40
C GLY A 109 -6.83 28.88 2.00
N GLY A 110 -5.56 28.64 2.34
CA GLY A 110 -4.86 27.40 2.02
C GLY A 110 -4.23 27.35 0.62
N ARG A 111 -4.17 28.51 -0.10
CA ARG A 111 -3.49 28.59 -1.39
C ARG A 111 -2.02 28.97 -1.29
N GLU A 112 -1.56 29.44 -0.15
CA GLU A 112 -0.17 29.79 0.09
C GLU A 112 0.28 29.23 1.43
N TRP A 113 1.41 28.55 1.44
CA TRP A 113 2.03 27.94 2.61
C TRP A 113 3.42 28.48 2.79
N THR A 114 3.80 28.80 4.05
CA THR A 114 5.16 29.19 4.42
C THR A 114 5.68 28.20 5.44
N PHE A 115 6.79 27.54 5.14
CA PHE A 115 7.48 26.61 6.00
C PHE A 115 8.75 27.26 6.54
N TYR A 116 8.96 27.16 7.85
CA TYR A 116 10.11 27.71 8.56
C TYR A 116 11.03 26.54 8.96
N LEU A 117 12.19 26.46 8.32
CA LEU A 117 13.13 25.38 8.52
C LEU A 117 13.87 25.53 9.86
N ARG A 118 14.38 24.43 10.38
CA ARG A 118 15.23 24.38 11.57
C ARG A 118 16.63 24.91 11.23
N ASP A 119 17.23 25.61 12.15
CA ASP A 119 18.60 26.07 11.99
C ASP A 119 19.64 24.94 12.19
N ASP A 120 19.25 23.84 12.83
CA ASP A 120 20.08 22.67 13.15
C ASP A 120 19.90 21.49 12.20
N ALA A 121 19.01 21.58 11.20
CA ALA A 121 18.90 20.56 10.17
C ALA A 121 20.19 20.50 9.32
N ARG A 122 20.78 19.30 9.21
CA ARG A 122 22.04 19.08 8.50
C ARG A 122 21.95 17.90 7.54
N TRP A 123 22.69 18.01 6.47
CA TRP A 123 23.05 16.89 5.63
C TRP A 123 24.08 15.99 6.33
N SER A 124 24.22 14.75 5.89
CA SER A 124 25.17 13.77 6.44
C SER A 124 26.64 14.22 6.32
N ASN A 125 26.94 15.15 5.41
CA ASN A 125 28.24 15.80 5.29
C ASN A 125 28.43 17.03 6.19
N GLY A 126 27.44 17.35 7.05
CA GLY A 126 27.47 18.47 8.00
C GLY A 126 26.99 19.81 7.46
N GLU A 127 26.75 19.95 6.14
CA GLU A 127 26.21 21.18 5.57
C GLU A 127 24.76 21.43 6.01
N PRO A 128 24.28 22.68 6.10
CA PRO A 128 22.91 22.99 6.44
C PRO A 128 21.95 22.53 5.33
N VAL A 129 20.76 22.06 5.73
CA VAL A 129 19.62 21.85 4.82
C VAL A 129 18.92 23.18 4.63
N THR A 130 18.70 23.58 3.39
CA THR A 130 18.13 24.90 3.04
C THR A 130 16.82 24.78 2.27
N ALA A 131 16.03 25.85 2.29
CA ALA A 131 14.82 25.96 1.47
C ALA A 131 15.09 25.74 -0.01
N ASN A 132 16.28 26.14 -0.49
CA ASN A 132 16.68 25.98 -1.88
C ASN A 132 16.91 24.51 -2.26
N ASP A 133 17.29 23.64 -1.30
CA ASP A 133 17.42 22.20 -1.55
C ASP A 133 16.06 21.57 -1.89
N PHE A 134 14.98 21.98 -1.21
CA PHE A 134 13.62 21.58 -1.53
C PHE A 134 13.17 22.09 -2.90
N VAL A 135 13.37 23.38 -3.18
CA VAL A 135 12.99 23.98 -4.48
C VAL A 135 13.67 23.27 -5.63
N LYS A 136 14.98 23.02 -5.54
CA LYS A 136 15.75 22.30 -6.56
C LYS A 136 15.25 20.86 -6.74
N SER A 137 14.99 20.16 -5.64
CA SER A 137 14.54 18.77 -5.67
C SER A 137 13.16 18.65 -6.32
N TRP A 138 12.21 19.51 -5.97
CA TRP A 138 10.87 19.49 -6.56
C TRP A 138 10.86 19.90 -8.04
N ARG A 139 11.67 20.89 -8.42
CA ARG A 139 11.89 21.23 -9.85
C ARG A 139 12.47 20.08 -10.63
N ARG A 140 13.40 19.32 -10.02
CA ARG A 140 13.95 18.11 -10.63
C ARG A 140 12.87 17.09 -10.94
N ILE A 141 11.95 16.81 -9.99
CA ILE A 141 10.86 15.86 -10.18
C ILE A 141 9.96 16.31 -11.33
N VAL A 142 9.56 17.58 -11.36
CA VAL A 142 8.76 18.13 -12.46
C VAL A 142 9.48 18.02 -13.81
N LYS A 143 10.81 18.16 -13.83
CA LYS A 143 11.63 18.00 -15.05
C LYS A 143 11.74 16.54 -15.50
N ILE A 144 11.83 15.59 -14.55
CA ILE A 144 11.81 14.14 -14.82
C ILE A 144 10.44 13.75 -15.41
N GLY A 145 9.37 14.38 -14.93
CA GLY A 145 8.01 14.19 -15.44
C GLY A 145 7.50 12.75 -15.22
N ALA A 146 6.90 12.17 -16.25
CA ALA A 146 6.26 10.85 -16.17
C ALA A 146 7.19 9.68 -15.80
N LEU A 147 8.51 9.88 -15.80
CA LEU A 147 9.46 8.87 -15.33
C LEU A 147 9.60 8.85 -13.79
N ALA A 148 9.11 9.88 -13.10
CA ALA A 148 9.01 9.90 -11.64
C ALA A 148 7.61 9.42 -11.21
N PRO A 149 7.50 8.29 -10.51
CA PRO A 149 6.22 7.60 -10.24
C PRO A 149 5.14 8.49 -9.59
N HIS A 150 5.54 9.43 -8.74
CA HIS A 150 4.64 10.27 -7.94
C HIS A 150 4.71 11.75 -8.32
N THR A 151 5.03 12.08 -9.58
CA THR A 151 5.06 13.48 -10.07
C THR A 151 3.70 14.17 -9.97
N ASP A 152 2.62 13.41 -10.08
CA ASP A 152 1.24 13.88 -9.96
C ASP A 152 0.94 14.53 -8.59
N LEU A 153 1.60 14.11 -7.52
CA LEU A 153 1.46 14.71 -6.19
C LEU A 153 1.93 16.18 -6.17
N LEU A 154 2.80 16.61 -7.07
CA LEU A 154 3.23 17.99 -7.21
C LEU A 154 2.28 18.83 -8.07
N ALA A 155 1.23 18.24 -8.65
CA ALA A 155 0.37 18.90 -9.64
C ALA A 155 -0.40 20.11 -9.09
N ASN A 156 -0.64 20.19 -7.78
CA ASN A 156 -1.30 21.34 -7.14
C ASN A 156 -0.34 22.51 -6.87
N ILE A 157 0.98 22.32 -6.92
CA ILE A 157 1.94 23.42 -6.83
C ILE A 157 1.80 24.28 -8.08
N ASP A 158 1.68 25.61 -7.91
CA ASP A 158 1.53 26.55 -9.02
C ASP A 158 2.77 26.53 -9.94
N GLY A 159 2.59 26.79 -11.22
CA GLY A 159 3.67 26.83 -12.20
C GLY A 159 3.23 26.45 -13.60
N PRO A 160 4.08 26.63 -14.61
CA PRO A 160 3.76 26.27 -15.98
C PRO A 160 3.63 24.75 -16.08
N GLN A 161 2.40 24.25 -16.22
CA GLN A 161 2.22 22.91 -16.78
C GLN A 161 2.50 23.02 -18.30
N LYS A 162 3.59 22.45 -18.74
CA LYS A 162 3.64 22.03 -20.12
C LYS A 162 2.56 20.98 -20.31
N LYS A 163 1.51 21.29 -21.04
CA LYS A 163 0.77 20.31 -21.84
C LYS A 163 1.73 19.79 -22.91
N GLU A 164 2.71 19.02 -22.53
CA GLU A 164 3.35 18.12 -23.46
C GLU A 164 2.45 16.90 -23.56
N GLU A 165 1.67 16.84 -24.62
CA GLU A 165 1.40 15.56 -25.26
C GLU A 165 2.75 14.85 -25.34
N ALA A 166 2.98 13.86 -24.47
CA ALA A 166 4.17 13.02 -24.55
C ALA A 166 4.06 12.22 -25.85
N LYS A 167 4.58 12.77 -26.92
CA LYS A 167 5.05 12.00 -28.06
C LYS A 167 6.29 11.28 -27.55
N ILE A 168 6.09 10.10 -26.98
CA ILE A 168 7.17 9.15 -26.74
C ILE A 168 7.64 8.73 -28.13
N PRO A 169 8.88 9.05 -28.54
CA PRO A 169 9.47 8.42 -29.72
C PRO A 169 9.78 6.99 -29.28
N ILE A 170 8.92 6.05 -29.61
CA ILE A 170 9.27 4.63 -29.55
C ILE A 170 10.26 4.41 -30.69
N ALA A 171 11.55 4.41 -30.36
CA ALA A 171 12.56 3.89 -31.26
C ALA A 171 12.32 2.37 -31.38
N PRO A 172 12.25 1.80 -32.59
CA PRO A 172 12.10 0.37 -32.76
C PRO A 172 13.36 -0.34 -32.25
N LEU A 173 13.21 -1.18 -31.25
CA LEU A 173 14.25 -2.13 -30.85
C LEU A 173 14.41 -3.16 -31.96
N ALA A 174 15.54 -3.08 -32.66
CA ALA A 174 16.00 -4.13 -33.58
C ALA A 174 16.35 -5.40 -32.79
N PRO A 175 16.16 -6.61 -33.37
CA PRO A 175 16.43 -7.85 -32.67
C PRO A 175 17.92 -8.01 -32.39
N THR A 176 18.29 -8.11 -31.13
CA THR A 176 19.66 -8.25 -30.68
C THR A 176 20.10 -9.70 -30.78
N GLN A 177 20.95 -9.98 -31.73
CA GLN A 177 21.80 -11.18 -31.69
C GLN A 177 22.90 -10.96 -30.64
N ALA A 178 23.10 -12.00 -29.82
CA ALA A 178 24.10 -12.03 -28.77
C ALA A 178 25.53 -11.82 -29.32
N ARG A 179 26.24 -10.79 -28.82
CA ARG A 179 27.71 -10.72 -28.76
C ARG A 179 28.17 -9.81 -27.62
N GLY A 180 29.22 -10.25 -26.96
CA GLY A 180 29.79 -9.79 -25.70
C GLY A 180 30.34 -8.34 -25.65
N PRO A 181 31.05 -7.98 -24.58
CA PRO A 181 31.09 -6.61 -24.05
C PRO A 181 32.02 -5.69 -24.85
N ALA A 182 31.48 -4.56 -25.31
CA ALA A 182 32.29 -3.41 -25.70
C ALA A 182 31.57 -2.14 -25.26
N ALA A 183 32.20 -1.44 -24.32
CA ALA A 183 31.81 -0.11 -23.92
C ALA A 183 31.83 0.84 -25.11
N ALA A 184 30.68 1.42 -25.43
CA ALA A 184 30.59 2.56 -26.34
C ALA A 184 29.98 3.75 -25.58
N ALA A 185 30.83 4.72 -25.28
CA ALA A 185 30.43 6.04 -24.82
C ALA A 185 29.49 6.69 -25.83
N VAL A 186 28.25 6.95 -25.45
CA VAL A 186 27.34 7.80 -26.19
C VAL A 186 27.67 9.24 -25.87
N SER A 187 28.30 9.89 -26.85
CA SER A 187 28.61 11.32 -26.86
C SER A 187 27.30 12.13 -26.92
N THR A 188 26.91 12.77 -25.84
CA THR A 188 25.83 13.76 -25.80
C THR A 188 26.38 15.12 -26.14
N SER A 189 26.57 15.37 -27.43
CA SER A 189 26.81 16.74 -27.94
C SER A 189 25.57 17.20 -28.69
N GLY A 190 24.92 18.25 -28.18
CA GLY A 190 24.04 19.11 -28.96
C GLY A 190 22.57 19.13 -28.59
N LEU A 191 22.24 19.59 -27.38
CA LEU A 191 20.96 20.27 -27.13
C LEU A 191 21.29 21.71 -26.74
N PRO A 192 20.75 22.73 -27.43
CA PRO A 192 21.00 24.10 -27.03
C PRO A 192 20.30 24.39 -25.72
N SER A 193 21.07 24.74 -24.69
CA SER A 193 20.58 25.37 -23.48
C SER A 193 19.98 26.73 -23.86
N ALA A 194 18.67 26.79 -24.02
CA ALA A 194 17.99 28.06 -23.98
C ALA A 194 17.94 28.53 -22.51
N PRO A 195 18.36 29.77 -22.20
CA PRO A 195 18.12 30.36 -20.89
C PRO A 195 16.64 30.76 -20.80
N GLY A 196 15.77 29.82 -20.58
CA GLY A 196 14.32 29.99 -20.39
C GLY A 196 14.04 30.03 -18.93
N VAL A 197 14.24 31.18 -18.34
CA VAL A 197 13.49 31.76 -17.23
C VAL A 197 12.48 30.80 -16.62
N ASP A 198 12.87 30.21 -15.51
CA ASP A 198 12.04 29.42 -14.60
C ASP A 198 11.13 30.36 -13.78
N ARG A 199 10.47 31.30 -14.46
CA ARG A 199 9.50 32.24 -13.89
C ARG A 199 8.16 31.55 -13.80
N GLY A 200 7.96 30.78 -12.71
CA GLY A 200 6.62 30.28 -12.50
C GLY A 200 6.43 29.07 -11.63
N PHE A 201 7.47 28.36 -11.20
CA PHE A 201 7.26 27.27 -10.24
C PHE A 201 6.86 27.83 -8.87
N GLY A 202 5.74 27.35 -8.31
CA GLY A 202 5.12 27.89 -7.10
C GLY A 202 5.90 27.70 -5.81
N ALA A 203 7.01 26.95 -5.81
CA ALA A 203 7.90 26.83 -4.66
C ALA A 203 9.09 27.79 -4.79
N GLU A 204 9.34 28.60 -3.74
CA GLU A 204 10.32 29.67 -3.70
C GLU A 204 11.07 29.66 -2.35
N ALA A 205 12.39 29.65 -2.39
CA ALA A 205 13.21 29.91 -1.21
C ALA A 205 13.25 31.43 -0.94
N VAL A 206 12.51 31.88 0.06
CA VAL A 206 12.48 33.30 0.48
C VAL A 206 13.80 33.65 1.18
N SER A 207 14.35 32.70 1.93
CA SER A 207 15.68 32.71 2.53
C SER A 207 16.13 31.25 2.69
N ASP A 208 17.35 31.04 3.18
CA ASP A 208 17.84 29.68 3.45
C ASP A 208 16.92 28.89 4.42
N GLY A 209 16.31 29.57 5.38
CA GLY A 209 15.42 28.96 6.38
C GLY A 209 13.93 29.12 6.10
N VAL A 210 13.51 29.72 4.98
CA VAL A 210 12.08 29.99 4.71
C VAL A 210 11.70 29.57 3.29
N LEU A 211 10.82 28.57 3.19
CA LEU A 211 10.23 28.10 1.96
C LEU A 211 8.77 28.57 1.85
N ARG A 212 8.43 29.22 0.75
CA ARG A 212 7.07 29.59 0.38
C ARG A 212 6.59 28.70 -0.77
N VAL A 213 5.33 28.22 -0.65
CA VAL A 213 4.69 27.40 -1.69
C VAL A 213 3.33 27.99 -2.04
N ARG A 214 3.09 28.26 -3.31
CA ARG A 214 1.80 28.66 -3.85
C ARG A 214 1.14 27.48 -4.55
N LEU A 215 -0.15 27.30 -4.25
CA LEU A 215 -0.98 26.23 -4.80
C LEU A 215 -1.98 26.80 -5.81
N ARG A 216 -2.30 26.03 -6.83
CA ARG A 216 -3.34 26.32 -7.82
C ARG A 216 -4.73 26.36 -7.20
N ARG A 217 -4.98 25.48 -6.24
CA ARG A 217 -6.22 25.31 -5.51
C ARG A 217 -5.96 25.33 -4.02
N PRO A 218 -6.94 25.77 -3.21
CA PRO A 218 -6.83 25.67 -1.77
C PRO A 218 -6.64 24.21 -1.34
N ASP A 219 -5.72 24.00 -0.44
CA ASP A 219 -5.49 22.69 0.18
C ASP A 219 -5.05 22.93 1.64
N MET A 220 -5.95 22.62 2.58
CA MET A 220 -5.68 22.78 4.01
C MET A 220 -4.87 21.61 4.58
N ASN A 221 -4.73 20.52 3.84
CA ASN A 221 -3.96 19.34 4.23
C ASN A 221 -2.59 19.26 3.53
N PHE A 222 -2.17 20.31 2.81
CA PHE A 222 -0.89 20.33 2.11
C PHE A 222 0.32 19.92 2.98
N PRO A 223 0.39 20.24 4.29
CA PRO A 223 1.45 19.72 5.17
C PRO A 223 1.46 18.19 5.29
N ALA A 224 0.32 17.52 5.19
CA ALA A 224 0.27 16.05 5.15
C ALA A 224 0.73 15.52 3.79
N LEU A 225 0.40 16.21 2.70
CA LEU A 225 0.87 15.82 1.36
C LEU A 225 2.40 15.88 1.25
N VAL A 226 3.04 16.94 1.76
CA VAL A 226 4.51 17.09 1.65
C VAL A 226 5.31 16.19 2.61
N ALA A 227 4.65 15.41 3.45
CA ALA A 227 5.27 14.32 4.21
C ALA A 227 5.61 13.09 3.33
N HIS A 228 4.98 12.97 2.15
CA HIS A 228 5.25 11.88 1.22
C HIS A 228 6.72 11.87 0.76
N PRO A 229 7.36 10.69 0.59
CA PRO A 229 8.78 10.57 0.22
C PRO A 229 9.20 11.38 -1.01
N VAL A 230 8.34 11.53 -2.01
CA VAL A 230 8.66 12.28 -3.23
C VAL A 230 9.02 13.75 -2.96
N PHE A 231 8.52 14.35 -1.87
CA PHE A 231 8.82 15.74 -1.50
C PHE A 231 10.13 15.91 -0.71
N ARG A 232 10.80 14.81 -0.34
CA ARG A 232 12.06 14.87 0.41
C ARG A 232 13.17 15.47 -0.42
N PRO A 233 14.01 16.34 0.17
CA PRO A 233 15.08 17.01 -0.57
C PRO A 233 16.22 16.04 -0.87
N VAL A 234 16.93 16.29 -1.95
CA VAL A 234 18.17 15.60 -2.31
C VAL A 234 19.29 16.63 -2.49
N LYS A 235 20.51 16.27 -2.09
CA LYS A 235 21.67 17.10 -2.36
C LYS A 235 22.07 16.93 -3.82
N LEU A 236 21.80 17.93 -4.64
CA LEU A 236 22.02 17.87 -6.08
C LEU A 236 23.32 18.59 -6.46
N ASN A 237 24.17 17.89 -7.20
CA ASN A 237 25.13 18.48 -8.08
C ASN A 237 24.44 18.69 -9.47
N GLU A 238 24.86 19.69 -10.25
CA GLU A 238 24.25 19.97 -11.56
C GLU A 238 24.25 18.76 -12.51
N GLU A 239 25.26 17.89 -12.37
CA GLU A 239 25.45 16.65 -13.15
C GLU A 239 24.31 15.63 -12.96
N TYR A 240 23.63 15.60 -11.81
CA TYR A 240 22.60 14.61 -11.46
C TYR A 240 21.17 15.12 -11.65
N ALA A 241 20.96 16.23 -12.35
CA ALA A 241 19.65 16.87 -12.41
C ALA A 241 18.50 15.95 -12.90
N THR A 242 18.79 14.89 -13.66
CA THR A 242 17.79 13.92 -14.17
C THR A 242 18.17 12.46 -13.98
N ALA A 243 19.39 12.16 -13.56
CA ALA A 243 19.85 10.79 -13.29
C ALA A 243 19.42 10.32 -11.89
N LYS A 244 19.30 9.01 -11.69
CA LYS A 244 19.14 8.42 -10.35
C LYS A 244 20.38 8.70 -9.50
N LEU A 245 20.16 8.92 -8.19
CA LEU A 245 21.26 9.06 -7.24
C LEU A 245 22.05 7.76 -7.12
N ILE A 246 23.38 7.89 -7.10
CA ILE A 246 24.30 6.75 -6.96
C ILE A 246 24.62 6.56 -5.47
N PRO A 247 24.47 5.33 -4.90
CA PRO A 247 24.68 5.10 -3.47
C PRO A 247 26.03 5.54 -2.91
N ALA A 248 27.12 5.45 -3.69
CA ALA A 248 28.46 5.81 -3.26
C ALA A 248 28.61 7.31 -2.92
N ASP A 249 27.81 8.17 -3.56
CA ASP A 249 27.88 9.63 -3.41
C ASP A 249 26.66 10.19 -2.67
N LEU A 250 25.90 9.31 -1.99
CA LEU A 250 24.65 9.67 -1.37
C LEU A 250 24.85 10.53 -0.13
N VAL A 251 24.47 11.79 -0.21
CA VAL A 251 24.38 12.72 0.91
C VAL A 251 22.91 12.82 1.33
N SER A 252 22.60 12.39 2.56
CA SER A 252 21.26 12.27 3.10
C SER A 252 21.05 13.19 4.30
N ASN A 253 19.79 13.40 4.74
CA ASN A 253 19.45 14.26 5.87
C ASN A 253 18.48 13.62 6.87
N GLY A 254 18.26 12.30 6.76
CA GLY A 254 17.35 11.56 7.63
C GLY A 254 17.97 11.03 8.90
N ALA A 255 17.18 10.24 9.63
CA ALA A 255 17.59 9.63 10.91
C ALA A 255 18.70 8.59 10.74
N PHE A 256 18.80 8.00 9.56
CA PHE A 256 19.83 7.02 9.20
C PHE A 256 20.58 7.47 7.96
N SER A 257 21.79 6.94 7.80
CA SER A 257 22.62 7.08 6.60
C SER A 257 22.90 5.71 6.01
N LEU A 258 23.07 5.65 4.68
CA LEU A 258 23.43 4.43 3.98
C LEU A 258 24.87 4.06 4.28
N ALA A 259 25.09 2.93 4.96
CA ALA A 259 26.42 2.44 5.31
C ALA A 259 26.96 1.43 4.29
N LYS A 260 26.09 0.52 3.80
CA LYS A 260 26.50 -0.52 2.86
C LYS A 260 25.34 -0.99 2.00
N THR A 261 25.61 -1.21 0.73
CA THR A 261 24.73 -1.90 -0.20
C THR A 261 25.46 -3.04 -0.88
N GLY A 262 24.75 -4.10 -1.24
CA GLY A 262 25.26 -5.20 -2.04
C GLY A 262 25.00 -6.57 -1.42
N GLY A 263 24.99 -7.59 -2.27
CA GLY A 263 24.56 -8.93 -1.89
C GLY A 263 23.07 -8.96 -1.55
N GLU A 264 22.71 -9.66 -0.49
CA GLU A 264 21.33 -9.85 -0.04
C GLU A 264 20.95 -8.89 1.10
N ARG A 265 21.72 -7.81 1.33
CA ARG A 265 21.52 -6.91 2.49
C ARG A 265 21.82 -5.46 2.15
N VAL A 266 21.02 -4.56 2.73
CA VAL A 266 21.26 -3.12 2.75
C VAL A 266 21.36 -2.68 4.20
N LEU A 267 22.49 -2.06 4.58
CA LEU A 267 22.76 -1.63 5.94
C LEU A 267 22.66 -0.11 6.05
N LEU A 268 21.85 0.34 6.99
CA LEU A 268 21.77 1.73 7.43
C LEU A 268 22.35 1.86 8.84
N GLU A 269 23.03 2.98 9.11
CA GLU A 269 23.52 3.34 10.43
C GLU A 269 22.88 4.66 10.88
N ARG A 270 22.68 4.83 12.19
CA ARG A 270 22.16 6.07 12.77
C ARG A 270 23.01 7.26 12.34
N ALA A 271 22.37 8.30 11.81
CA ALA A 271 23.06 9.46 11.26
C ALA A 271 23.60 10.39 12.34
N ASN A 272 24.92 10.68 12.29
CA ASN A 272 25.59 11.50 13.32
C ASN A 272 25.15 12.97 13.31
N HIS A 273 24.79 13.50 12.14
CA HIS A 273 24.40 14.91 11.94
C HIS A 273 22.89 15.13 11.93
N TYR A 274 22.09 14.09 12.21
CA TYR A 274 20.65 14.23 12.29
C TYR A 274 20.26 15.07 13.51
N TRP A 275 19.39 16.06 13.29
CA TRP A 275 19.01 17.03 14.33
C TRP A 275 18.33 16.39 15.55
N ASP A 276 17.53 15.32 15.33
CA ASP A 276 16.79 14.62 16.38
C ASP A 276 17.41 13.25 16.74
N LYS A 277 18.71 13.12 16.58
CA LYS A 277 19.43 11.85 16.79
C LYS A 277 19.26 11.25 18.19
N GLU A 278 19.01 12.09 19.19
CA GLU A 278 18.83 11.64 20.59
C GLU A 278 17.53 10.86 20.78
N GLN A 279 16.53 11.03 19.89
CA GLN A 279 15.29 10.27 19.90
C GLN A 279 15.40 8.98 19.09
N VAL A 280 16.43 8.80 18.29
CA VAL A 280 16.65 7.59 17.48
C VAL A 280 17.38 6.56 18.34
N THR A 281 16.67 5.50 18.73
CA THR A 281 17.23 4.47 19.61
C THR A 281 18.05 3.43 18.84
N LEU A 282 17.61 3.04 17.64
CA LEU A 282 18.32 2.05 16.83
C LEU A 282 19.70 2.57 16.42
N ASP A 283 20.73 1.74 16.57
CA ASP A 283 22.06 1.98 16.03
C ASP A 283 22.15 1.61 14.55
N ARG A 284 21.47 0.53 14.16
CA ARG A 284 21.49 -0.04 12.80
C ARG A 284 20.13 -0.56 12.37
N VAL A 285 19.88 -0.47 11.06
CA VAL A 285 18.77 -1.13 10.38
C VAL A 285 19.35 -1.90 9.21
N GLU A 286 18.99 -3.17 9.11
CA GLU A 286 19.42 -4.02 8.01
C GLU A 286 18.19 -4.52 7.24
N PHE A 287 18.07 -4.12 5.96
CA PHE A 287 17.12 -4.72 5.04
C PHE A 287 17.70 -6.05 4.56
N VAL A 288 16.95 -7.13 4.78
CA VAL A 288 17.33 -8.49 4.42
C VAL A 288 16.52 -8.93 3.21
N GLY A 289 17.20 -9.27 2.12
CA GLY A 289 16.56 -9.75 0.91
C GLY A 289 16.00 -11.16 1.08
N THR A 290 14.73 -11.33 0.77
CA THR A 290 14.06 -12.63 0.68
C THR A 290 13.42 -12.78 -0.68
N SER A 291 13.43 -13.98 -1.25
CA SER A 291 12.97 -14.22 -2.62
C SER A 291 11.44 -14.34 -2.72
N ASP A 292 10.79 -14.76 -1.64
CA ASP A 292 9.36 -15.09 -1.59
C ASP A 292 8.83 -15.13 -0.15
N ALA A 293 7.54 -15.37 0.00
CA ALA A 293 6.87 -15.43 1.29
C ALA A 293 7.35 -16.59 2.18
N GLU A 294 7.76 -17.71 1.59
CA GLU A 294 8.25 -18.87 2.33
C GLU A 294 9.62 -18.58 2.94
N SER A 295 10.54 -18.00 2.17
CA SER A 295 11.87 -17.59 2.65
C SER A 295 11.77 -16.49 3.70
N ALA A 296 10.87 -15.50 3.53
CA ALA A 296 10.62 -14.46 4.53
C ALA A 296 10.10 -15.04 5.85
N LEU A 297 9.13 -15.96 5.77
CA LEU A 297 8.60 -16.66 6.95
C LEU A 297 9.66 -17.55 7.62
N ALA A 298 10.51 -18.22 6.86
CA ALA A 298 11.61 -19.03 7.38
C ALA A 298 12.65 -18.17 8.12
N ALA A 299 13.03 -17.01 7.56
CA ALA A 299 13.93 -16.04 8.20
C ALA A 299 13.31 -15.47 9.50
N TYR A 300 12.01 -15.20 9.53
CA TYR A 300 11.32 -14.78 10.73
C TYR A 300 11.28 -15.88 11.80
N ARG A 301 10.93 -17.11 11.42
CA ARG A 301 10.86 -18.25 12.33
C ARG A 301 12.21 -18.62 12.93
N SER A 302 13.28 -18.53 12.16
CA SER A 302 14.64 -18.77 12.65
C SER A 302 15.16 -17.69 13.58
N GLY A 303 14.60 -16.47 13.51
CA GLY A 303 15.06 -15.27 14.22
C GLY A 303 16.16 -14.52 13.47
N GLU A 304 16.31 -14.74 12.16
CA GLU A 304 17.22 -13.97 11.29
C GLU A 304 16.70 -12.56 11.05
N VAL A 305 15.35 -12.39 10.99
CA VAL A 305 14.71 -11.08 10.88
C VAL A 305 13.76 -10.82 12.04
N ASP A 306 13.65 -9.55 12.43
CA ASP A 306 12.81 -9.06 13.51
C ASP A 306 11.41 -8.67 13.03
N ALA A 307 11.29 -8.30 11.74
CA ALA A 307 10.02 -8.01 11.09
C ALA A 307 9.98 -8.52 9.64
N VAL A 308 8.76 -8.85 9.19
CA VAL A 308 8.43 -9.15 7.80
C VAL A 308 7.22 -8.33 7.42
N THR A 309 7.33 -7.56 6.34
CA THR A 309 6.24 -6.75 5.74
C THR A 309 6.24 -6.88 4.23
N ASN A 310 5.24 -6.36 3.56
CA ASN A 310 5.15 -6.29 2.10
C ASN A 310 5.37 -7.64 1.38
N THR A 311 5.01 -8.71 2.07
CA THR A 311 5.16 -10.09 1.60
C THR A 311 3.80 -10.64 1.18
N ALA A 312 3.73 -11.21 -0.02
CA ALA A 312 2.49 -11.80 -0.55
C ALA A 312 2.20 -13.17 0.08
N PHE A 313 1.67 -13.19 1.29
CA PHE A 313 1.23 -14.42 1.94
C PHE A 313 0.04 -15.04 1.22
N GLU A 314 0.10 -16.33 0.95
CA GLU A 314 -1.04 -17.10 0.45
C GLU A 314 -2.19 -17.14 1.49
N PRO A 315 -3.47 -17.21 1.06
CA PRO A 315 -4.62 -17.21 1.97
C PRO A 315 -4.55 -18.27 3.08
N LEU A 316 -4.01 -19.45 2.76
CA LEU A 316 -3.80 -20.50 3.76
C LEU A 316 -2.75 -20.11 4.81
N ALA A 317 -1.66 -19.48 4.39
CA ALA A 317 -0.63 -18.99 5.30
C ALA A 317 -1.18 -17.90 6.23
N ILE A 318 -1.97 -16.96 5.71
CA ILE A 318 -2.65 -15.92 6.50
C ILE A 318 -3.52 -16.59 7.59
N LYS A 319 -4.35 -17.57 7.20
CA LYS A 319 -5.23 -18.28 8.14
C LYS A 319 -4.44 -19.02 9.23
N LEU A 320 -3.30 -19.61 8.89
CA LEU A 320 -2.43 -20.31 9.83
C LEU A 320 -1.64 -19.35 10.73
N LEU A 321 -1.36 -18.13 10.28
CA LEU A 321 -0.64 -17.12 11.04
C LEU A 321 -1.56 -16.28 11.94
N THR A 322 -2.84 -16.14 11.61
CA THR A 322 -3.81 -15.33 12.36
C THR A 322 -3.86 -15.62 13.87
N PRO A 323 -3.70 -16.86 14.38
CA PRO A 323 -3.70 -17.11 15.82
C PRO A 323 -2.49 -16.57 16.59
N TYR A 324 -1.41 -16.16 15.91
CA TYR A 324 -0.19 -15.69 16.57
C TYR A 324 -0.28 -14.20 16.90
N GLU A 325 0.16 -13.82 18.12
CA GLU A 325 0.12 -12.44 18.62
C GLU A 325 1.07 -11.48 17.87
N ASP A 326 2.11 -12.03 17.26
CA ASP A 326 3.09 -11.28 16.47
C ASP A 326 2.70 -11.13 14.99
N PHE A 327 1.59 -11.74 14.56
CA PHE A 327 1.01 -11.53 13.25
C PHE A 327 -0.03 -10.40 13.30
N ARG A 328 0.22 -9.34 12.54
CA ARG A 328 -0.61 -8.13 12.52
C ARG A 328 -1.27 -7.98 11.17
N ARG A 329 -2.55 -7.58 11.19
CA ARG A 329 -3.30 -7.19 10.01
C ARG A 329 -3.71 -5.72 10.14
N THR A 330 -3.57 -4.97 9.07
CA THR A 330 -3.94 -3.55 9.00
C THR A 330 -4.66 -3.29 7.68
N THR A 331 -5.68 -2.43 7.68
CA THR A 331 -6.27 -1.94 6.45
C THR A 331 -5.21 -1.17 5.68
N TYR A 332 -5.04 -1.52 4.40
CA TYR A 332 -4.13 -0.82 3.50
C TYR A 332 -4.92 0.07 2.55
N SER A 333 -4.43 1.27 2.29
CA SER A 333 -5.09 2.28 1.45
C SER A 333 -5.12 1.93 -0.05
N ALA A 334 -5.18 0.65 -0.37
CA ALA A 334 -5.37 0.13 -1.73
C ALA A 334 -6.84 -0.23 -1.94
N LEU A 335 -7.58 0.68 -2.58
CA LEU A 335 -9.00 0.53 -2.87
C LEU A 335 -9.23 -0.23 -4.18
N THR A 336 -10.05 -1.28 -4.15
CA THR A 336 -10.73 -1.82 -5.34
C THR A 336 -12.13 -1.22 -5.44
N TYR A 337 -12.44 -0.66 -6.60
CA TYR A 337 -13.73 -0.02 -6.88
C TYR A 337 -14.19 -0.30 -8.30
N TYR A 338 -15.48 -0.10 -8.58
CA TYR A 338 -16.05 -0.20 -9.90
C TYR A 338 -16.54 1.17 -10.38
N THR A 339 -16.21 1.52 -11.63
CA THR A 339 -16.63 2.78 -12.26
C THR A 339 -17.73 2.51 -13.27
N PHE A 340 -18.77 3.30 -13.22
CA PHE A 340 -19.88 3.25 -14.19
C PHE A 340 -19.55 4.07 -15.43
N ASN A 341 -20.02 3.61 -16.59
CA ASN A 341 -19.98 4.41 -17.81
C ASN A 341 -21.20 5.35 -17.84
N THR A 342 -21.07 6.49 -17.19
CA THR A 342 -22.15 7.49 -17.06
C THR A 342 -22.56 8.15 -18.37
N SER A 343 -21.88 7.88 -19.48
CA SER A 343 -22.28 8.32 -20.82
C SER A 343 -23.30 7.39 -21.49
N ARG A 344 -23.67 6.29 -20.83
CA ARG A 344 -24.59 5.28 -21.33
C ARG A 344 -25.78 5.10 -20.41
N ALA A 345 -26.98 5.17 -20.98
CA ALA A 345 -28.18 4.77 -20.25
C ALA A 345 -28.14 3.26 -19.93
N PRO A 346 -28.61 2.85 -18.74
CA PRO A 346 -29.22 3.66 -17.69
C PRO A 346 -28.23 4.18 -16.64
N PHE A 347 -26.90 4.07 -16.83
CA PHE A 347 -25.90 4.43 -15.85
C PHE A 347 -25.65 5.95 -15.74
N ASP A 348 -26.28 6.77 -16.58
CA ASP A 348 -26.39 8.23 -16.47
C ASP A 348 -27.32 8.65 -15.33
N ASP A 349 -28.27 7.79 -14.90
CA ASP A 349 -29.14 8.04 -13.75
C ASP A 349 -28.44 7.64 -12.44
N VAL A 350 -28.34 8.59 -11.49
CA VAL A 350 -27.72 8.36 -10.17
C VAL A 350 -28.47 7.30 -9.37
N ARG A 351 -29.83 7.24 -9.48
CA ARG A 351 -30.63 6.24 -8.77
C ARG A 351 -30.27 4.82 -9.17
N VAL A 352 -29.96 4.61 -10.45
CA VAL A 352 -29.47 3.30 -10.95
C VAL A 352 -28.11 2.95 -10.35
N ARG A 353 -27.18 3.91 -10.30
CA ARG A 353 -25.86 3.69 -9.73
C ARG A 353 -25.93 3.40 -8.23
N GLU A 354 -26.79 4.14 -7.53
CA GLU A 354 -27.04 3.95 -6.10
C GLU A 354 -27.70 2.58 -5.83
N ALA A 355 -28.72 2.20 -6.59
CA ALA A 355 -29.34 0.88 -6.49
C ALA A 355 -28.34 -0.26 -6.66
N LEU A 356 -27.42 -0.15 -7.62
CA LEU A 356 -26.35 -1.13 -7.82
C LEU A 356 -25.34 -1.14 -6.68
N ALA A 357 -25.02 0.03 -6.11
CA ALA A 357 -24.09 0.15 -4.99
C ALA A 357 -24.66 -0.39 -3.67
N LEU A 358 -25.96 -0.26 -3.43
CA LEU A 358 -26.67 -0.79 -2.26
C LEU A 358 -27.11 -2.27 -2.44
N GLY A 359 -27.18 -2.75 -3.69
CA GLY A 359 -27.69 -4.06 -4.06
C GLY A 359 -26.72 -5.23 -3.86
N PHE A 360 -25.57 -5.04 -3.22
CA PHE A 360 -24.64 -6.12 -2.89
C PHE A 360 -24.04 -5.97 -1.48
N ASP A 361 -23.57 -7.09 -0.94
CA ASP A 361 -23.01 -7.23 0.40
C ASP A 361 -21.49 -7.22 0.36
N ARG A 362 -20.87 -6.13 0.81
CA ARG A 362 -19.42 -5.94 0.87
C ARG A 362 -18.74 -6.83 1.89
N GLU A 363 -19.40 -7.06 3.02
CA GLU A 363 -18.94 -7.96 4.08
C GLU A 363 -18.82 -9.37 3.54
N ARG A 364 -19.84 -9.86 2.85
CA ARG A 364 -19.81 -11.17 2.22
C ARG A 364 -18.67 -11.30 1.21
N VAL A 365 -18.45 -10.29 0.37
CA VAL A 365 -17.32 -10.28 -0.58
C VAL A 365 -15.99 -10.39 0.15
N SER A 366 -15.79 -9.63 1.22
CA SER A 366 -14.52 -9.58 1.94
C SER A 366 -14.30 -10.81 2.84
N GLU A 367 -15.31 -11.22 3.61
CA GLU A 367 -15.19 -12.26 4.62
C GLU A 367 -15.36 -13.67 4.04
N ASP A 368 -16.44 -13.89 3.25
CA ASP A 368 -16.75 -15.22 2.74
C ASP A 368 -15.99 -15.52 1.44
N ASP A 369 -16.10 -14.64 0.44
CA ASP A 369 -15.56 -14.90 -0.89
C ASP A 369 -14.05 -14.75 -0.96
N LEU A 370 -13.48 -13.79 -0.20
CA LEU A 370 -12.04 -13.52 -0.11
C LEU A 370 -11.39 -14.01 1.18
N GLY A 371 -12.15 -14.76 2.01
CA GLY A 371 -11.62 -15.41 3.22
C GLY A 371 -11.08 -14.45 4.28
N GLY A 372 -11.63 -13.24 4.35
CA GLY A 372 -11.20 -12.21 5.30
C GLY A 372 -9.88 -11.54 4.94
N ALA A 373 -9.39 -11.68 3.70
CA ALA A 373 -8.13 -11.07 3.26
C ALA A 373 -8.24 -9.57 2.89
N THR A 374 -9.45 -9.01 2.97
CA THR A 374 -9.72 -7.61 2.60
C THR A 374 -10.71 -6.99 3.59
N GLU A 375 -10.81 -5.65 3.59
CA GLU A 375 -11.76 -4.89 4.40
C GLU A 375 -12.89 -4.35 3.52
N PRO A 376 -14.18 -4.49 3.91
CA PRO A 376 -15.30 -3.94 3.14
C PRO A 376 -15.17 -2.43 3.00
N ALA A 377 -15.19 -1.89 1.77
CA ALA A 377 -15.13 -0.45 1.56
C ALA A 377 -16.54 0.14 1.42
N LYS A 378 -17.04 0.78 2.47
CA LYS A 378 -18.33 1.49 2.50
C LYS A 378 -18.20 2.95 2.09
N ARG A 379 -16.97 3.40 1.83
CA ARG A 379 -16.57 4.75 1.42
C ARG A 379 -15.31 4.66 0.57
N PHE A 380 -14.90 5.78 -0.05
CA PHE A 380 -13.74 5.79 -0.95
C PHE A 380 -12.39 5.90 -0.22
N LEU A 381 -12.37 6.55 0.94
CA LEU A 381 -11.14 6.74 1.72
C LEU A 381 -11.11 5.78 2.90
N PRO A 382 -9.96 5.19 3.24
CA PRO A 382 -9.84 4.32 4.41
C PRO A 382 -10.00 5.14 5.69
N ASP A 383 -10.51 4.49 6.75
CA ASP A 383 -10.54 5.08 8.08
C ASP A 383 -9.10 5.24 8.59
N VAL A 384 -8.60 6.45 8.57
CA VAL A 384 -7.42 6.82 9.35
C VAL A 384 -7.88 6.89 10.80
N VAL A 385 -7.14 6.30 11.73
CA VAL A 385 -7.43 6.38 13.17
C VAL A 385 -7.64 7.86 13.51
N SER A 386 -8.91 8.27 13.63
CA SER A 386 -9.22 9.67 13.74
C SER A 386 -8.82 10.17 15.14
N ASP A 387 -8.05 11.25 15.17
CA ASP A 387 -8.08 12.12 16.36
C ASP A 387 -9.57 12.42 16.64
N SER A 388 -10.00 12.16 17.88
CA SER A 388 -11.37 12.35 18.38
C SER A 388 -11.97 13.75 18.17
N ARG A 389 -11.28 14.62 17.44
CA ARG A 389 -11.66 15.99 17.09
C ARG A 389 -12.12 16.21 15.64
N LYS A 390 -11.99 15.21 14.75
CA LYS A 390 -12.59 15.30 13.41
C LYS A 390 -14.02 14.80 13.48
N PRO A 391 -14.98 15.47 12.79
CA PRO A 391 -16.33 14.94 12.71
C PRO A 391 -16.26 13.53 12.15
N VAL A 392 -16.76 12.58 12.91
CA VAL A 392 -17.06 11.24 12.40
C VAL A 392 -17.97 11.46 11.20
N VAL A 393 -17.59 11.00 10.02
CA VAL A 393 -18.51 10.93 8.87
C VAL A 393 -19.81 10.35 9.40
N GLU A 394 -20.92 11.07 9.19
CA GLU A 394 -22.19 10.61 9.72
C GLU A 394 -22.45 9.21 9.16
N LYS A 395 -22.90 8.32 10.02
CA LYS A 395 -23.18 6.92 9.65
C LYS A 395 -24.16 6.81 8.47
N SER A 396 -24.94 7.87 8.22
CA SER A 396 -25.84 8.04 7.08
C SER A 396 -25.16 8.23 5.73
N GLU A 397 -23.84 8.54 5.70
CA GLU A 397 -23.07 8.71 4.46
C GLU A 397 -22.33 7.43 4.02
N LEU A 398 -22.46 6.32 4.78
CA LEU A 398 -21.81 5.05 4.41
C LEU A 398 -22.70 4.24 3.46
N LEU A 399 -22.08 3.64 2.45
CA LEU A 399 -22.73 2.72 1.51
C LEU A 399 -22.92 1.33 2.17
N GLU A 400 -23.90 1.25 3.05
CA GLU A 400 -24.36 -0.02 3.61
C GLU A 400 -25.28 -0.72 2.61
N LYS A 401 -25.31 -2.09 2.65
CA LYS A 401 -26.29 -2.81 1.84
C LYS A 401 -27.71 -2.47 2.29
N ASP A 402 -28.55 -2.09 1.36
CA ASP A 402 -29.98 -1.88 1.57
C ASP A 402 -30.76 -2.37 0.34
N TYR A 403 -31.18 -3.62 0.40
CA TYR A 403 -31.81 -4.28 -0.72
C TYR A 403 -33.21 -3.74 -1.05
N GLU A 404 -33.95 -3.28 -0.04
CA GLU A 404 -35.29 -2.76 -0.27
C GLU A 404 -35.20 -1.37 -0.89
N HIS A 405 -34.37 -0.51 -0.36
CA HIS A 405 -34.13 0.81 -0.95
C HIS A 405 -33.53 0.73 -2.37
N ALA A 406 -32.63 -0.22 -2.60
CA ALA A 406 -32.08 -0.48 -3.94
C ALA A 406 -33.17 -0.85 -4.98
N LYS A 407 -34.17 -1.66 -4.58
CA LYS A 407 -35.32 -1.99 -5.43
C LYS A 407 -36.23 -0.79 -5.69
N GLU A 408 -36.48 0.05 -4.64
CA GLU A 408 -37.25 1.29 -4.76
C GLU A 408 -36.61 2.24 -5.76
N LEU A 409 -35.31 2.52 -5.62
CA LEU A 409 -34.55 3.39 -6.53
C LEU A 409 -34.60 2.87 -7.98
N LEU A 410 -34.46 1.56 -8.16
CA LEU A 410 -34.51 0.93 -9.48
C LEU A 410 -35.91 1.05 -10.12
N ALA A 411 -36.97 0.89 -9.32
CA ALA A 411 -38.34 1.09 -9.75
C ALA A 411 -38.63 2.56 -10.14
N GLU A 412 -38.16 3.52 -9.34
CA GLU A 412 -38.25 4.95 -9.64
C GLU A 412 -37.46 5.36 -10.89
N ALA A 413 -36.38 4.63 -11.21
CA ALA A 413 -35.61 4.82 -12.43
C ALA A 413 -36.29 4.15 -13.67
N GLY A 414 -37.44 3.50 -13.49
CA GLY A 414 -38.23 2.91 -14.56
C GLY A 414 -38.01 1.40 -14.78
N TYR A 415 -37.35 0.73 -13.82
CA TYR A 415 -37.06 -0.71 -13.91
C TYR A 415 -37.62 -1.49 -12.70
N PRO A 416 -38.94 -1.50 -12.47
CA PRO A 416 -39.56 -2.17 -11.34
C PRO A 416 -39.18 -3.67 -11.37
N ASN A 417 -38.70 -4.22 -10.26
CA ASN A 417 -38.21 -5.60 -10.17
C ASN A 417 -37.14 -5.98 -11.21
N GLY A 418 -36.38 -5.00 -11.74
CA GLY A 418 -35.38 -5.23 -12.78
C GLY A 418 -35.93 -5.47 -14.18
N GLU A 419 -37.26 -5.35 -14.37
CA GLU A 419 -37.89 -5.60 -15.67
C GLU A 419 -37.40 -4.57 -16.71
N GLY A 420 -36.93 -5.07 -17.86
CA GLY A 420 -36.42 -4.23 -18.94
C GLY A 420 -35.02 -3.64 -18.72
N PHE A 421 -34.36 -3.92 -17.58
CA PHE A 421 -32.99 -3.47 -17.36
C PHE A 421 -32.02 -4.17 -18.32
N PRO A 422 -31.13 -3.44 -18.99
CA PRO A 422 -30.18 -4.04 -19.92
C PRO A 422 -29.17 -4.93 -19.19
N LYS A 423 -28.66 -5.96 -19.87
CA LYS A 423 -27.60 -6.81 -19.35
C LYS A 423 -26.32 -5.97 -19.15
N ILE A 424 -25.77 -5.94 -17.93
CA ILE A 424 -24.56 -5.20 -17.59
C ILE A 424 -23.33 -5.88 -18.19
N ARG A 425 -22.49 -5.14 -18.89
CA ARG A 425 -21.16 -5.58 -19.32
C ARG A 425 -20.12 -5.12 -18.30
N LEU A 426 -19.70 -6.05 -17.41
CA LEU A 426 -18.71 -5.80 -16.36
C LEU A 426 -17.31 -6.18 -16.86
N LEU A 427 -16.47 -5.19 -17.13
CA LEU A 427 -15.09 -5.37 -17.59
C LEU A 427 -14.13 -5.54 -16.42
N ILE A 428 -13.39 -6.64 -16.41
CA ILE A 428 -12.31 -6.91 -15.43
C ILE A 428 -11.04 -7.37 -16.14
N ASN A 429 -9.89 -7.12 -15.54
CA ASN A 429 -8.62 -7.72 -15.96
C ASN A 429 -8.55 -9.19 -15.51
N ARG A 430 -7.75 -9.99 -16.23
CA ARG A 430 -7.53 -11.41 -15.89
C ARG A 430 -6.77 -11.52 -14.56
N ASN A 431 -7.51 -11.82 -13.50
CA ASN A 431 -7.03 -12.05 -12.14
C ASN A 431 -8.09 -12.88 -11.42
N GLU A 432 -7.67 -13.92 -10.71
CA GLU A 432 -8.60 -14.84 -10.06
C GLU A 432 -9.43 -14.19 -8.96
N GLN A 433 -8.81 -13.39 -8.12
CA GLN A 433 -9.50 -12.64 -7.06
C GLN A 433 -10.58 -11.73 -7.66
N GLN A 434 -10.23 -10.98 -8.72
CA GLN A 434 -11.20 -10.09 -9.38
C GLN A 434 -12.35 -10.85 -10.04
N ARG A 435 -12.08 -12.06 -10.53
CA ARG A 435 -13.12 -12.94 -11.10
C ARG A 435 -14.10 -13.41 -10.02
N ILE A 436 -13.61 -13.82 -8.86
CA ILE A 436 -14.43 -14.22 -7.70
C ILE A 436 -15.34 -13.06 -7.28
N VAL A 437 -14.76 -11.87 -7.08
CA VAL A 437 -15.51 -10.66 -6.69
C VAL A 437 -16.59 -10.30 -7.71
N ALA A 438 -16.25 -10.29 -9.00
CA ALA A 438 -17.20 -9.98 -10.07
C ALA A 438 -18.35 -10.99 -10.13
N GLN A 439 -18.07 -12.28 -9.96
CA GLN A 439 -19.08 -13.33 -9.92
C GLN A 439 -20.02 -13.20 -8.73
N SER A 440 -19.47 -12.89 -7.54
CA SER A 440 -20.26 -12.69 -6.33
C SER A 440 -21.20 -11.47 -6.47
N ILE A 441 -20.68 -10.33 -6.91
CA ILE A 441 -21.49 -9.12 -7.11
C ILE A 441 -22.57 -9.36 -8.19
N ALA A 442 -22.22 -9.97 -9.32
CA ALA A 442 -23.17 -10.31 -10.38
C ALA A 442 -24.28 -11.24 -9.88
N ALA A 443 -23.94 -12.23 -9.04
CA ALA A 443 -24.92 -13.13 -8.43
C ALA A 443 -25.87 -12.39 -7.47
N MET A 444 -25.36 -11.45 -6.69
CA MET A 444 -26.16 -10.61 -5.80
C MET A 444 -27.08 -9.66 -6.58
N TRP A 445 -26.60 -8.98 -7.62
CA TRP A 445 -27.44 -8.15 -8.48
C TRP A 445 -28.55 -8.96 -9.16
N ARG A 446 -28.24 -10.18 -9.59
CA ARG A 446 -29.26 -11.07 -10.13
C ARG A 446 -30.31 -11.48 -9.10
N SER A 447 -29.87 -11.87 -7.89
CA SER A 447 -30.80 -12.37 -6.86
C SER A 447 -31.63 -11.26 -6.21
N VAL A 448 -31.05 -10.06 -6.02
CA VAL A 448 -31.67 -8.93 -5.33
C VAL A 448 -32.45 -8.03 -6.29
N LEU A 449 -31.84 -7.66 -7.42
CA LEU A 449 -32.34 -6.66 -8.35
C LEU A 449 -32.89 -7.28 -9.66
N ASN A 450 -32.74 -8.60 -9.85
CA ASN A 450 -33.07 -9.32 -11.08
C ASN A 450 -32.34 -8.77 -12.32
N ILE A 451 -31.07 -8.35 -12.15
CA ILE A 451 -30.23 -7.78 -13.20
C ILE A 451 -29.19 -8.80 -13.66
N GLU A 452 -29.14 -9.06 -14.95
CA GLU A 452 -28.16 -9.96 -15.58
C GLU A 452 -26.84 -9.23 -15.83
N THR A 453 -25.72 -9.92 -15.59
CA THR A 453 -24.37 -9.36 -15.79
C THR A 453 -23.52 -10.29 -16.65
N GLU A 454 -22.85 -9.74 -17.64
CA GLU A 454 -21.82 -10.40 -18.44
C GLU A 454 -20.44 -9.95 -17.98
N ILE A 455 -19.64 -10.89 -17.45
CA ILE A 455 -18.30 -10.60 -16.99
C ILE A 455 -17.33 -10.75 -18.16
N MET A 456 -16.77 -9.63 -18.60
CA MET A 456 -15.80 -9.56 -19.69
C MET A 456 -14.38 -9.61 -19.08
N VAL A 457 -13.75 -10.78 -19.14
CA VAL A 457 -12.38 -10.98 -18.63
C VAL A 457 -11.38 -10.77 -19.76
N LYS A 458 -10.50 -9.79 -19.63
CA LYS A 458 -9.45 -9.48 -20.63
C LYS A 458 -8.05 -9.54 -20.01
N ASN A 459 -7.01 -9.81 -20.81
CA ASN A 459 -5.63 -9.59 -20.38
C ASN A 459 -5.39 -8.09 -20.14
N TRP A 460 -4.28 -7.72 -19.55
CA TRP A 460 -4.05 -6.33 -19.13
C TRP A 460 -4.09 -5.33 -20.29
N GLU A 461 -3.47 -5.64 -21.41
CA GLU A 461 -3.38 -4.75 -22.58
C GLU A 461 -4.78 -4.53 -23.21
N ASP A 462 -5.54 -5.61 -23.44
CA ASP A 462 -6.90 -5.55 -23.99
C ASP A 462 -7.88 -4.89 -23.01
N TYR A 463 -7.68 -5.11 -21.69
CA TYR A 463 -8.46 -4.46 -20.65
C TYR A 463 -8.28 -2.94 -20.69
N GLU A 464 -7.02 -2.47 -20.70
CA GLU A 464 -6.70 -1.06 -20.79
C GLU A 464 -7.23 -0.42 -22.08
N ALA A 465 -7.11 -1.12 -23.21
CA ALA A 465 -7.65 -0.66 -24.48
C ALA A 465 -9.18 -0.52 -24.45
N ALA A 466 -9.90 -1.52 -23.95
CA ALA A 466 -11.35 -1.50 -23.81
C ALA A 466 -11.82 -0.42 -22.81
N ALA A 467 -11.10 -0.28 -21.71
CA ALA A 467 -11.39 0.73 -20.70
C ALA A 467 -11.24 2.15 -21.24
N ARG A 468 -10.17 2.43 -22.00
CA ARG A 468 -9.97 3.73 -22.67
C ARG A 468 -10.98 4.00 -23.78
N ALA A 469 -11.43 2.96 -24.48
CA ALA A 469 -12.46 3.08 -25.52
C ALA A 469 -13.89 3.24 -24.95
N GLY A 470 -14.10 3.09 -23.63
CA GLY A 470 -15.43 3.08 -23.02
C GLY A 470 -16.27 1.86 -23.42
N ASP A 471 -15.62 0.74 -23.80
CA ASP A 471 -16.30 -0.48 -24.22
C ASP A 471 -16.66 -1.37 -23.02
N TYR A 472 -17.49 -0.82 -22.14
CA TYR A 472 -18.03 -1.43 -20.93
C TYR A 472 -19.23 -0.63 -20.45
N ASP A 473 -19.98 -1.19 -19.52
CA ASP A 473 -21.02 -0.50 -18.75
C ASP A 473 -20.53 -0.25 -17.33
N VAL A 474 -19.83 -1.23 -16.74
CA VAL A 474 -19.12 -1.14 -15.46
C VAL A 474 -17.70 -1.67 -15.64
N VAL A 475 -16.70 -1.00 -15.07
CA VAL A 475 -15.30 -1.44 -15.16
C VAL A 475 -14.66 -1.48 -13.79
N ARG A 476 -13.93 -2.56 -13.51
CA ARG A 476 -13.11 -2.70 -12.30
C ARG A 476 -11.95 -1.72 -12.34
N ARG A 477 -11.70 -1.06 -11.23
CA ARG A 477 -10.54 -0.21 -10.99
C ARG A 477 -9.88 -0.57 -9.66
N GLY A 478 -8.71 -0.10 -9.43
CA GLY A 478 -8.02 -0.14 -8.15
C GLY A 478 -7.08 1.05 -8.03
N MET A 479 -6.81 1.54 -6.85
CA MET A 479 -5.92 2.65 -6.58
C MET A 479 -5.22 2.41 -5.25
N VAL A 480 -3.92 2.68 -5.19
CA VAL A 480 -3.19 2.80 -3.92
C VAL A 480 -3.03 4.27 -3.61
N MET A 481 -3.59 4.71 -2.50
CA MET A 481 -3.49 6.08 -2.02
C MET A 481 -2.11 6.27 -1.39
N GLN A 482 -1.42 7.30 -1.82
CA GLN A 482 -0.04 7.60 -1.38
C GLN A 482 0.00 8.61 -0.24
N THR A 483 -1.13 9.16 0.14
CA THR A 483 -1.27 10.24 1.13
C THR A 483 -2.62 10.13 1.84
N THR A 484 -2.75 10.78 2.98
CA THR A 484 -4.05 10.96 3.67
C THR A 484 -4.80 12.20 3.19
N ASP A 485 -4.27 12.93 2.20
CA ASP A 485 -4.93 14.11 1.67
C ASP A 485 -6.17 13.75 0.85
N GLU A 486 -7.36 14.17 1.34
CA GLU A 486 -8.63 13.86 0.70
C GLU A 486 -8.72 14.41 -0.72
N LEU A 487 -8.35 15.68 -0.93
CA LEU A 487 -8.44 16.31 -2.24
C LEU A 487 -7.61 15.59 -3.28
N THR A 488 -6.37 15.23 -2.93
CA THR A 488 -5.46 14.49 -3.81
C THR A 488 -6.04 13.12 -4.17
N ASN A 489 -6.53 12.37 -3.18
CA ASN A 489 -7.06 11.02 -3.40
C ASN A 489 -8.36 11.04 -4.20
N ILE A 490 -9.30 11.91 -3.85
CA ILE A 490 -10.59 12.02 -4.57
C ILE A 490 -10.38 12.46 -6.02
N ARG A 491 -9.43 13.36 -6.26
CA ARG A 491 -9.11 13.76 -7.64
C ARG A 491 -8.40 12.68 -8.44
N ALA A 492 -7.59 11.87 -7.79
CA ALA A 492 -6.99 10.70 -8.44
C ALA A 492 -8.04 9.65 -8.82
N LEU A 493 -9.11 9.51 -8.00
CA LEU A 493 -10.23 8.60 -8.28
C LEU A 493 -11.18 9.12 -9.35
N PHE A 494 -11.49 10.43 -9.36
CA PHE A 494 -12.57 11.05 -10.15
C PHE A 494 -12.10 12.15 -11.11
N GLY A 495 -10.81 12.46 -11.17
CA GLY A 495 -10.26 13.54 -12.01
C GLY A 495 -10.32 13.25 -13.51
N ASP A 496 -10.16 14.32 -14.31
CA ASP A 496 -10.17 14.27 -15.79
C ASP A 496 -8.97 13.47 -16.32
N GLY A 497 -9.18 12.21 -16.60
CA GLY A 497 -8.22 11.33 -17.25
C GLY A 497 -7.81 10.15 -16.36
N PHE A 498 -7.64 9.01 -17.00
CA PHE A 498 -7.08 7.82 -16.35
C PHE A 498 -5.73 8.18 -15.74
N PRO A 499 -5.52 7.99 -14.42
CA PRO A 499 -4.21 8.23 -13.84
C PRO A 499 -3.17 7.35 -14.56
N SER A 500 -2.15 7.99 -15.13
CA SER A 500 -1.00 7.28 -15.73
C SER A 500 -0.19 6.48 -14.70
N SER A 501 -0.46 6.67 -13.40
CA SER A 501 0.17 5.96 -12.29
C SER A 501 -0.27 4.49 -12.14
N TYR A 502 -1.18 4.01 -12.98
CA TYR A 502 -1.67 2.62 -12.94
C TYR A 502 -0.64 1.56 -13.37
N SER A 503 0.50 1.95 -13.89
CA SER A 503 1.58 1.02 -14.25
C SER A 503 2.21 0.28 -13.05
N ALA A 504 1.95 0.71 -11.83
CA ALA A 504 2.61 0.15 -10.63
C ALA A 504 1.76 -0.90 -9.88
N ILE A 505 0.45 -1.04 -10.18
CA ILE A 505 -0.42 -2.01 -9.47
C ILE A 505 -0.89 -3.15 -10.38
N GLY A 506 -0.19 -3.42 -11.45
CA GLY A 506 -0.17 -4.77 -11.98
C GLY A 506 0.61 -5.57 -10.96
N GLY A 507 -0.09 -6.29 -10.07
CA GLY A 507 0.55 -7.12 -9.07
C GLY A 507 1.76 -7.82 -9.68
N ALA A 508 2.93 -7.32 -9.39
CA ALA A 508 4.15 -8.05 -9.60
C ALA A 508 4.08 -9.23 -8.64
N GLN A 509 3.47 -10.30 -9.10
CA GLN A 509 3.81 -11.61 -8.57
C GLN A 509 5.30 -11.75 -8.83
N PRO A 510 6.14 -11.94 -7.82
CA PRO A 510 7.53 -12.30 -8.05
C PRO A 510 7.52 -13.65 -8.78
N GLY A 511 7.87 -13.65 -10.08
CA GLY A 511 8.05 -14.90 -10.81
C GLY A 511 7.47 -15.00 -12.22
N SER A 512 6.87 -13.96 -12.83
CA SER A 512 6.42 -14.03 -14.22
C SER A 512 7.30 -13.19 -15.13
N THR A 513 8.36 -13.79 -15.63
CA THR A 513 9.07 -13.31 -16.81
C THR A 513 8.29 -13.70 -18.06
N ASN A 514 7.68 -12.74 -18.75
CA ASN A 514 7.20 -12.95 -20.11
C ASN A 514 7.71 -11.81 -21.01
N PRO A 515 8.63 -12.09 -21.95
CA PRO A 515 9.05 -11.15 -22.95
C PRO A 515 8.28 -11.41 -24.25
N ASP A 516 7.23 -10.63 -24.53
CA ASP A 516 6.78 -10.43 -25.90
C ASP A 516 5.81 -9.25 -25.98
N THR A 517 6.31 -8.09 -26.44
CA THR A 517 5.48 -7.01 -26.92
C THR A 517 6.01 -6.50 -28.25
N SER A 518 5.39 -6.92 -29.33
CA SER A 518 5.56 -6.32 -30.65
C SER A 518 4.29 -5.58 -31.09
N GLY A 519 4.40 -4.26 -31.16
CA GLY A 519 3.86 -3.33 -32.13
C GLY A 519 2.38 -3.37 -32.53
N ALA A 520 1.58 -2.40 -32.03
CA ALA A 520 0.39 -1.93 -32.74
C ALA A 520 0.34 -0.40 -32.77
N LYS A 521 0.23 0.16 -33.97
CA LYS A 521 0.06 1.60 -34.23
C LYS A 521 -1.33 2.04 -33.85
N ALA A 522 -1.46 2.99 -32.91
CA ALA A 522 -2.74 3.63 -32.58
C ALA A 522 -2.95 4.87 -33.46
N SER A 523 -4.08 4.94 -34.15
CA SER A 523 -4.59 6.13 -34.82
C SER A 523 -5.28 7.06 -33.80
N PRO A 524 -5.22 8.39 -34.00
CA PRO A 524 -5.82 9.34 -33.05
C PRO A 524 -7.34 9.35 -33.17
N THR A 525 -8.04 8.82 -32.19
CA THR A 525 -9.50 8.93 -32.09
C THR A 525 -9.86 10.20 -31.31
N LYS A 526 -10.80 10.98 -31.88
CA LYS A 526 -11.35 12.20 -31.28
C LYS A 526 -11.89 11.91 -29.89
N GLN A 527 -11.36 12.61 -28.88
CA GLN A 527 -11.96 12.68 -27.53
C GLN A 527 -13.35 13.28 -27.64
N THR A 528 -14.37 12.48 -27.39
CA THR A 528 -15.73 12.95 -27.16
C THR A 528 -15.74 13.62 -25.78
N ARG A 529 -16.01 14.92 -25.72
CA ARG A 529 -16.21 15.65 -24.48
C ARG A 529 -17.42 15.04 -23.76
N LEU A 530 -17.19 14.33 -22.66
CA LEU A 530 -18.23 14.08 -21.67
C LEU A 530 -18.72 15.43 -21.15
N GLY A 531 -20.05 15.57 -21.00
CA GLY A 531 -20.67 16.76 -20.43
C GLY A 531 -20.02 17.10 -19.08
N THR A 532 -19.69 18.38 -18.90
CA THR A 532 -18.96 18.87 -17.71
C THR A 532 -19.87 18.81 -16.49
N LEU A 533 -19.87 17.66 -15.79
CA LEU A 533 -20.21 17.64 -14.37
C LEU A 533 -19.14 18.45 -13.61
N PRO A 534 -19.51 19.18 -12.56
CA PRO A 534 -18.52 19.86 -11.75
C PRO A 534 -17.50 18.83 -11.22
N PRO A 535 -16.21 19.17 -11.12
CA PRO A 535 -15.20 18.23 -10.65
C PRO A 535 -15.53 17.80 -9.22
N VAL A 536 -15.47 16.49 -8.96
CA VAL A 536 -15.61 15.92 -7.61
C VAL A 536 -14.36 16.26 -6.83
N GLU A 537 -14.49 16.95 -5.70
CA GLU A 537 -13.38 17.45 -4.88
C GLU A 537 -13.40 16.92 -3.44
N THR A 538 -14.53 16.37 -2.99
CA THR A 538 -14.69 15.77 -1.66
C THR A 538 -15.28 14.38 -1.73
N GLU A 539 -15.03 13.56 -0.71
CA GLU A 539 -15.60 12.23 -0.60
C GLU A 539 -17.13 12.24 -0.53
N SER A 540 -17.71 13.22 0.18
CA SER A 540 -19.16 13.40 0.25
C SER A 540 -19.76 13.66 -1.15
N GLN A 541 -19.10 14.48 -1.97
CA GLN A 541 -19.53 14.66 -3.37
C GLN A 541 -19.42 13.37 -4.17
N ALA A 542 -18.35 12.58 -3.96
CA ALA A 542 -18.15 11.29 -4.64
C ALA A 542 -19.23 10.28 -4.27
N LEU A 543 -19.61 10.20 -3.00
CA LEU A 543 -20.67 9.33 -2.49
C LEU A 543 -22.07 9.75 -2.98
N ASN A 544 -22.30 11.05 -3.21
CA ASN A 544 -23.55 11.54 -3.77
C ASN A 544 -23.63 11.35 -5.31
N ASP A 545 -22.52 11.49 -6.02
CA ASP A 545 -22.49 11.31 -7.48
C ASP A 545 -22.49 9.83 -7.89
N LEU A 546 -21.80 8.97 -7.13
CA LEU A 546 -21.64 7.53 -7.40
C LEU A 546 -21.29 7.18 -8.85
N SER A 547 -20.47 8.01 -9.51
CA SER A 547 -19.88 7.61 -10.80
C SER A 547 -18.95 6.40 -10.66
N ALA A 548 -18.58 6.09 -9.42
CA ALA A 548 -17.93 4.84 -9.01
C ALA A 548 -18.55 4.31 -7.72
N MET A 549 -18.32 3.04 -7.42
CA MET A 549 -18.69 2.41 -6.14
C MET A 549 -17.50 1.68 -5.53
N PRO A 550 -17.18 1.93 -4.25
CA PRO A 550 -16.12 1.24 -3.54
C PRO A 550 -16.53 -0.20 -3.21
N ILE A 551 -15.60 -1.15 -3.28
CA ILE A 551 -15.84 -2.56 -3.03
C ILE A 551 -15.13 -3.03 -1.77
N TYR A 552 -13.79 -2.94 -1.75
CA TYR A 552 -12.97 -3.32 -0.60
C TYR A 552 -11.63 -2.59 -0.59
N PHE A 553 -11.05 -2.45 0.59
CA PHE A 553 -9.64 -2.13 0.78
C PHE A 553 -8.81 -3.41 0.92
N ALA A 554 -7.60 -3.41 0.40
CA ALA A 554 -6.66 -4.49 0.67
C ALA A 554 -6.26 -4.49 2.16
N SER A 555 -5.80 -5.63 2.66
CA SER A 555 -5.13 -5.71 3.96
C SER A 555 -3.63 -5.81 3.76
N SER A 556 -2.87 -5.13 4.62
CA SER A 556 -1.45 -5.34 4.82
C SER A 556 -1.21 -6.28 5.99
N TYR A 557 -0.17 -7.08 5.89
CA TYR A 557 0.20 -8.07 6.90
C TYR A 557 1.63 -7.87 7.34
N ALA A 558 1.86 -7.95 8.64
CA ALA A 558 3.19 -7.87 9.22
C ALA A 558 3.40 -8.96 10.26
N LEU A 559 4.58 -9.57 10.25
CA LEU A 559 5.11 -10.34 11.38
C LEU A 559 6.13 -9.45 12.08
N VAL A 560 5.95 -9.19 13.38
CA VAL A 560 6.83 -8.31 14.14
C VAL A 560 7.13 -8.91 15.49
N LYS A 561 8.40 -9.17 15.78
CA LYS A 561 8.84 -9.75 17.06
C LYS A 561 8.33 -8.92 18.24
N PRO A 562 7.87 -9.55 19.34
CA PRO A 562 7.22 -8.85 20.45
C PRO A 562 8.13 -7.88 21.20
N TYR A 563 9.45 -8.03 21.10
CA TYR A 563 10.44 -7.11 21.65
C TYR A 563 10.69 -5.87 20.78
N VAL A 564 10.18 -5.83 19.54
CA VAL A 564 10.24 -4.65 18.67
C VAL A 564 9.11 -3.70 19.06
N LYS A 565 9.45 -2.51 19.48
CA LYS A 565 8.50 -1.46 19.88
C LYS A 565 8.58 -0.28 18.91
N GLY A 566 7.47 0.42 18.73
CA GLY A 566 7.41 1.61 17.88
C GLY A 566 7.42 1.32 16.37
N PHE A 567 7.32 0.05 15.99
CA PHE A 567 7.06 -0.35 14.61
C PHE A 567 5.53 -0.45 14.42
N ASP A 568 4.92 0.70 14.14
CA ASP A 568 3.47 0.84 14.05
C ASP A 568 3.01 0.65 12.60
N SER A 569 2.05 -0.24 12.39
CA SER A 569 1.35 -0.38 11.12
C SER A 569 0.32 0.74 10.95
N ASN A 570 0.14 1.23 9.73
CA ASN A 570 -0.85 2.25 9.40
C ASN A 570 -1.40 2.05 7.98
N VAL A 571 -2.44 2.78 7.62
CA VAL A 571 -3.14 2.57 6.33
C VAL A 571 -2.29 2.91 5.09
N LEU A 572 -1.21 3.67 5.25
CA LEU A 572 -0.25 3.95 4.15
C LEU A 572 0.88 2.92 4.08
N ASP A 573 0.89 1.94 4.98
CA ASP A 573 1.98 0.96 5.13
C ASP A 573 3.36 1.64 5.26
N ALA A 574 3.40 2.70 6.06
CA ALA A 574 4.49 3.64 6.19
C ALA A 574 5.02 3.69 7.64
N PRO A 575 5.70 2.63 8.12
CA PRO A 575 6.29 2.63 9.45
C PRO A 575 7.40 3.68 9.55
N SER A 576 7.57 4.25 10.74
CA SER A 576 8.66 5.20 11.03
C SER A 576 9.78 4.51 11.78
N LEU A 577 10.93 4.34 11.15
CA LEU A 577 12.12 3.74 11.81
C LEU A 577 12.70 4.63 12.92
N LYS A 578 12.36 5.93 12.96
CA LYS A 578 12.75 6.85 14.05
C LYS A 578 12.23 6.40 15.41
N THR A 579 11.04 5.80 15.43
CA THR A 579 10.35 5.39 16.66
C THR A 579 10.65 3.95 17.06
N VAL A 580 11.27 3.18 16.19
CA VAL A 580 11.56 1.76 16.43
C VAL A 580 12.70 1.61 17.44
N ARG A 581 12.50 0.67 18.37
CA ARG A 581 13.53 0.26 19.35
C ARG A 581 13.40 -1.22 19.70
N ILE A 582 14.50 -1.81 20.09
CA ILE A 582 14.56 -3.16 20.64
C ILE A 582 14.43 -3.07 22.17
N GLU A 583 13.39 -3.69 22.72
CA GLU A 583 13.21 -3.80 24.17
C GLU A 583 14.09 -4.93 24.72
N ASN A 584 15.35 -4.65 24.99
CA ASN A 584 16.36 -5.66 25.40
C ASN A 584 15.98 -6.41 26.69
N GLY A 585 15.12 -5.85 27.52
CA GLY A 585 14.60 -6.45 28.76
C GLY A 585 13.29 -7.21 28.58
N TRP A 586 12.78 -7.34 27.35
CA TRP A 586 11.51 -8.03 27.08
C TRP A 586 11.55 -9.49 27.57
N LYS A 587 10.49 -9.89 28.27
CA LYS A 587 10.30 -11.27 28.71
C LYS A 587 8.96 -11.77 28.20
N GLN A 588 8.93 -13.03 27.80
CA GLN A 588 7.68 -13.67 27.41
C GLN A 588 6.70 -13.62 28.59
N PRO A 589 5.46 -13.14 28.40
CA PRO A 589 4.44 -13.17 29.43
C PRO A 589 4.24 -14.60 29.95
N GLU A 590 4.09 -14.76 31.25
CA GLU A 590 3.71 -16.05 31.82
C GLU A 590 2.31 -16.40 31.31
N ILE A 591 2.18 -17.55 30.67
CA ILE A 591 0.86 -18.05 30.25
C ILE A 591 0.05 -18.32 31.53
N ALA A 592 -0.96 -17.50 31.75
CA ALA A 592 -1.85 -17.66 32.91
C ALA A 592 -2.60 -18.99 32.78
N GLY A 593 -2.08 -20.05 33.43
CA GLY A 593 -2.66 -21.39 33.38
C GLY A 593 -1.79 -22.53 33.93
N SER A 594 -0.50 -22.31 34.22
CA SER A 594 0.41 -23.37 34.69
C SER A 594 0.66 -23.38 36.21
N SER A 595 -0.28 -22.88 37.03
CA SER A 595 -0.19 -23.07 38.48
C SER A 595 -0.83 -24.40 38.91
N TRP A 596 -0.19 -25.51 38.56
CA TRP A 596 -0.32 -26.73 39.38
C TRP A 596 0.84 -26.72 40.37
N THR A 597 0.61 -26.12 41.53
CA THR A 597 1.42 -26.36 42.72
C THR A 597 1.43 -27.85 43.04
N ARG A 598 2.59 -28.37 43.32
CA ARG A 598 2.94 -29.74 43.75
C ARG A 598 2.07 -30.26 44.88
#